data_b6146d76327cf647e7055c0d8be4c0eb
#
_entry.id   b6146d76327cf647e7055c0d8be4c0eb
#
_cell.length_a   1.000
_cell.length_b   1.000
_cell.length_c   1.000
_cell.angle_alpha   90.00
_cell.angle_beta   90.00
_cell.angle_gamma   90.00
#
_symmetry.space_group_name_H-M   'P 1'
#
loop_
_entity.id
_entity.type
_entity.pdbx_description
1 polymer ?
#
loop_
_entity_poly.entity_id
_entity_poly.type
_entity_poly.pdbx_seq_one_letter_code
_entity_poly.pdbx_strand_id
1 'polypeptide(L)'
;MIKFIQLEMKQLIRSKWLQIVTVLFVVTFTSVLMIQQIAMPDAEGFTRQSAAMLNVLLFLLPLFILTIGSMSLAADRESGWLNLLKTYPMSNGKYIFTKWIGLFNVFLFITLLAITLSYMMGSFFGGISLNGPFIVFILILLLLFTSLSIFVGVIAKNRLHALALALGVWSMITLILSYVLMAVGTIISENLLKTFISLSIHINPLEWLRFSYFVFTDQSAVLGPA
;
A
#
# COMPACT_ATOMS: atom_id res chain seq x y z
N MET A 1 7.56 23.04 12.57
CA MET A 1 7.20 21.96 11.63
C MET A 1 7.57 20.59 12.18
N ILE A 2 8.81 20.33 12.59
CA ILE A 2 9.28 19.04 13.13
C ILE A 2 8.44 18.58 14.34
N LYS A 3 8.20 19.45 15.33
CA LYS A 3 7.36 19.12 16.51
C LYS A 3 5.94 18.70 16.13
N PHE A 4 5.40 19.26 15.05
CA PHE A 4 4.06 18.93 14.59
C PHE A 4 4.02 17.56 13.90
N ILE A 5 5.04 17.22 13.11
CA ILE A 5 5.21 15.88 12.54
C ILE A 5 5.33 14.83 13.65
N GLN A 6 6.12 15.09 14.68
CA GLN A 6 6.26 14.18 15.83
C GLN A 6 4.94 13.99 16.59
N LEU A 7 4.14 15.05 16.73
CA LEU A 7 2.82 14.99 17.34
C LEU A 7 1.86 14.11 16.51
N GLU A 8 1.84 14.30 15.20
CA GLU A 8 1.04 13.48 14.28
C GLU A 8 1.44 12.01 14.33
N MET A 9 2.74 11.72 14.25
CA MET A 9 3.24 10.33 14.36
C MET A 9 2.83 9.71 15.71
N LYS A 10 2.97 10.44 16.81
CA LYS A 10 2.59 9.97 18.15
C LYS A 10 1.09 9.71 18.25
N GLN A 11 0.26 10.55 17.65
CA GLN A 11 -1.19 10.40 17.61
C GLN A 11 -1.58 9.16 16.79
N LEU A 12 -0.99 8.97 15.64
CA LEU A 12 -1.22 7.80 14.79
C LEU A 12 -0.81 6.51 15.48
N ILE A 13 0.40 6.44 16.07
CA ILE A 13 0.92 5.25 16.75
C ILE A 13 0.07 4.87 17.97
N ARG A 14 -0.50 5.85 18.67
CA ARG A 14 -1.42 5.61 19.79
C ARG A 14 -2.83 5.19 19.37
N SER A 15 -3.16 5.30 18.11
CA SER A 15 -4.45 4.85 17.59
C SER A 15 -4.59 3.33 17.71
N LYS A 16 -5.63 2.86 18.38
CA LYS A 16 -5.94 1.44 18.48
C LYS A 16 -6.15 0.79 17.10
N TRP A 17 -6.73 1.54 16.19
CA TRP A 17 -6.90 1.11 14.80
C TRP A 17 -5.57 0.81 14.11
N LEU A 18 -4.62 1.72 14.21
CA LEU A 18 -3.29 1.51 13.62
C LEU A 18 -2.58 0.31 14.27
N GLN A 19 -2.69 0.15 15.59
CA GLN A 19 -2.07 -0.98 16.30
C GLN A 19 -2.63 -2.32 15.82
N ILE A 20 -3.96 -2.45 15.71
CA ILE A 20 -4.62 -3.67 15.20
C ILE A 20 -4.16 -3.95 13.77
N VAL A 21 -4.19 -2.94 12.91
CA VAL A 21 -3.76 -3.05 11.51
C VAL A 21 -2.28 -3.44 11.40
N THR A 22 -1.42 -2.87 12.26
CA THR A 22 0.00 -3.23 12.30
C THR A 22 0.20 -4.70 12.63
N VAL A 23 -0.46 -5.19 13.69
CA VAL A 23 -0.39 -6.61 14.07
C VAL A 23 -0.90 -7.50 12.95
N LEU A 24 -2.07 -7.17 12.39
CA LEU A 24 -2.68 -7.95 11.31
C LEU A 24 -1.75 -7.98 10.07
N PHE A 25 -1.20 -6.83 9.68
CA PHE A 25 -0.28 -6.74 8.54
C PHE A 25 0.99 -7.56 8.76
N VAL A 26 1.65 -7.39 9.91
CA VAL A 26 2.88 -8.12 10.25
C VAL A 26 2.63 -9.62 10.30
N VAL A 27 1.56 -10.07 10.98
CA VAL A 27 1.24 -11.50 11.07
C VAL A 27 0.92 -12.08 9.70
N THR A 28 0.09 -11.42 8.90
CA THR A 28 -0.25 -11.93 7.55
C THR A 28 0.98 -11.97 6.65
N PHE A 29 1.78 -10.91 6.67
CA PHE A 29 2.97 -10.81 5.82
C PHE A 29 4.01 -11.90 6.18
N THR A 30 4.32 -12.06 7.46
CA THR A 30 5.26 -13.09 7.93
C THR A 30 4.74 -14.50 7.70
N SER A 31 3.44 -14.76 7.95
CA SER A 31 2.83 -16.07 7.75
C SER A 31 2.86 -16.53 6.31
N VAL A 32 2.53 -15.65 5.36
CA VAL A 32 2.56 -15.97 3.92
C VAL A 32 3.99 -16.34 3.48
N LEU A 33 4.99 -15.59 3.96
CA LEU A 33 6.38 -15.88 3.64
C LEU A 33 6.85 -17.22 4.23
N MET A 34 6.50 -17.50 5.49
CA MET A 34 6.86 -18.77 6.15
C MET A 34 6.22 -19.97 5.46
N ILE A 35 4.92 -19.87 5.12
CA ILE A 35 4.22 -20.95 4.41
C ILE A 35 4.91 -21.26 3.08
N GLN A 36 5.33 -20.24 2.35
CA GLN A 36 6.01 -20.44 1.08
C GLN A 36 7.39 -21.09 1.23
N GLN A 37 8.16 -20.73 2.24
CA GLN A 37 9.44 -21.35 2.51
C GLN A 37 9.29 -22.83 2.91
N ILE A 38 8.30 -23.16 3.74
CA ILE A 38 8.04 -24.54 4.18
C ILE A 38 7.51 -25.40 3.02
N ALA A 39 6.61 -24.83 2.20
CA ALA A 39 5.98 -25.57 1.11
C ALA A 39 6.91 -25.87 -0.07
N MET A 40 7.97 -25.08 -0.27
CA MET A 40 8.86 -25.17 -1.43
C MET A 40 10.32 -24.78 -1.06
N PRO A 41 11.02 -25.60 -0.27
CA PRO A 41 12.40 -25.29 0.16
C PRO A 41 13.41 -25.26 -1.00
N ASP A 42 13.19 -26.04 -2.07
CA ASP A 42 14.10 -26.20 -3.21
C ASP A 42 13.75 -25.32 -4.42
N ALA A 43 12.74 -24.46 -4.32
CA ALA A 43 12.44 -23.55 -5.39
C ALA A 43 13.55 -22.50 -5.49
N GLU A 44 14.54 -22.76 -6.32
CA GLU A 44 15.48 -21.75 -6.80
C GLU A 44 14.67 -20.59 -7.36
N GLY A 45 14.52 -19.58 -6.58
CA GLY A 45 13.91 -18.43 -7.15
C GLY A 45 13.36 -17.45 -6.15
N PHE A 46 14.15 -16.44 -5.93
CA PHE A 46 13.76 -15.11 -5.57
C PHE A 46 12.41 -14.69 -6.25
N THR A 47 12.13 -15.21 -7.43
CA THR A 47 10.98 -14.89 -8.29
C THR A 47 9.63 -15.20 -7.63
N ARG A 48 9.45 -16.35 -7.04
CA ARG A 48 8.15 -16.78 -6.48
C ARG A 48 7.88 -16.17 -5.12
N GLN A 49 8.92 -16.08 -4.30
CA GLN A 49 8.86 -15.45 -2.99
C GLN A 49 8.61 -13.94 -3.12
N SER A 50 9.32 -13.28 -4.04
CA SER A 50 9.10 -11.85 -4.32
C SER A 50 7.71 -11.57 -4.87
N ALA A 51 7.17 -12.42 -5.74
CA ALA A 51 5.82 -12.29 -6.25
C ALA A 51 4.76 -12.36 -5.16
N ALA A 52 4.92 -13.27 -4.19
CA ALA A 52 3.99 -13.35 -3.07
C ALA A 52 4.12 -12.17 -2.10
N MET A 53 5.35 -11.74 -1.80
CA MET A 53 5.58 -10.52 -1.02
C MET A 53 4.91 -9.32 -1.68
N LEU A 54 5.08 -9.17 -2.99
CA LEU A 54 4.44 -8.12 -3.77
C LEU A 54 2.92 -8.19 -3.69
N ASN A 55 2.33 -9.36 -3.86
CA ASN A 55 0.88 -9.51 -3.81
C ASN A 55 0.31 -9.12 -2.44
N VAL A 56 0.94 -9.54 -1.35
CA VAL A 56 0.53 -9.16 0.02
C VAL A 56 0.70 -7.65 0.23
N LEU A 57 1.83 -7.08 -0.19
CA LEU A 57 2.07 -5.64 -0.08
C LEU A 57 1.09 -4.83 -0.91
N LEU A 58 0.88 -5.19 -2.18
CA LEU A 58 -0.03 -4.50 -3.09
C LEU A 58 -1.49 -4.59 -2.67
N PHE A 59 -1.88 -5.62 -1.93
CA PHE A 59 -3.25 -5.80 -1.45
C PHE A 59 -3.49 -5.09 -0.12
N LEU A 60 -2.67 -5.38 0.90
CA LEU A 60 -2.90 -4.92 2.27
C LEU A 60 -2.45 -3.48 2.52
N LEU A 61 -1.26 -3.09 2.04
CA LEU A 61 -0.74 -1.74 2.31
C LEU A 61 -1.66 -0.64 1.76
N PRO A 62 -2.10 -0.67 0.48
CA PRO A 62 -3.04 0.31 -0.03
C PRO A 62 -4.34 0.39 0.77
N LEU A 63 -4.90 -0.76 1.17
CA LEU A 63 -6.10 -0.82 1.99
C LEU A 63 -5.92 -0.05 3.30
N PHE A 64 -4.85 -0.34 4.02
CA PHE A 64 -4.60 0.26 5.33
C PHE A 64 -4.20 1.72 5.24
N ILE A 65 -3.35 2.09 4.28
CA ILE A 65 -2.95 3.48 4.06
C ILE A 65 -4.16 4.35 3.69
N LEU A 66 -4.98 3.88 2.75
CA LEU A 66 -6.17 4.62 2.31
C LEU A 66 -7.17 4.81 3.45
N THR A 67 -7.49 3.74 4.18
CA THR A 67 -8.48 3.80 5.27
C THR A 67 -7.99 4.65 6.43
N ILE A 68 -6.79 4.39 6.97
CA ILE A 68 -6.27 5.10 8.13
C ILE A 68 -5.95 6.55 7.78
N GLY A 69 -5.31 6.80 6.63
CA GLY A 69 -4.91 8.14 6.21
C GLY A 69 -6.09 9.05 5.97
N SER A 70 -7.09 8.58 5.20
CA SER A 70 -8.29 9.38 4.93
C SER A 70 -9.13 9.63 6.18
N MET A 71 -9.31 8.60 7.03
CA MET A 71 -10.03 8.74 8.30
C MET A 71 -9.33 9.67 9.28
N SER A 72 -7.99 9.68 9.33
CA SER A 72 -7.23 10.59 10.18
C SER A 72 -7.49 12.05 9.82
N LEU A 73 -7.51 12.38 8.53
CA LEU A 73 -7.78 13.73 8.06
C LEU A 73 -9.25 14.14 8.29
N ALA A 74 -10.19 13.24 8.01
CA ALA A 74 -11.61 13.46 8.24
C ALA A 74 -11.93 13.62 9.74
N ALA A 75 -11.21 12.91 10.61
CA ALA A 75 -11.31 13.01 12.06
C ALA A 75 -10.95 14.40 12.58
N ASP A 76 -9.91 15.01 12.05
CA ASP A 76 -9.50 16.37 12.45
C ASP A 76 -10.54 17.42 12.03
N ARG A 77 -11.21 17.19 10.91
CA ARG A 77 -12.32 18.06 10.47
C ARG A 77 -13.52 17.89 11.40
N GLU A 78 -13.90 16.65 11.70
CA GLU A 78 -15.07 16.32 12.49
C GLU A 78 -14.94 16.78 13.96
N SER A 79 -13.73 16.69 14.52
CA SER A 79 -13.42 17.14 15.88
C SER A 79 -13.31 18.66 16.04
N GLY A 80 -13.38 19.43 14.95
CA GLY A 80 -13.16 20.87 14.97
C GLY A 80 -11.70 21.28 15.12
N TRP A 81 -10.76 20.33 15.15
CA TRP A 81 -9.32 20.60 15.27
C TRP A 81 -8.81 21.54 14.19
N LEU A 82 -9.31 21.43 12.96
CA LEU A 82 -8.97 22.33 11.86
C LEU A 82 -9.34 23.79 12.15
N ASN A 83 -10.43 24.04 12.88
CA ASN A 83 -10.83 25.40 13.26
C ASN A 83 -9.88 26.00 14.31
N LEU A 84 -9.40 25.16 15.25
CA LEU A 84 -8.34 25.58 16.20
C LEU A 84 -7.02 25.87 15.47
N LEU A 85 -6.66 25.06 14.47
CA LEU A 85 -5.44 25.29 13.71
C LEU A 85 -5.45 26.61 12.93
N LYS A 86 -6.61 27.12 12.52
CA LYS A 86 -6.74 28.43 11.86
C LYS A 86 -6.39 29.61 12.80
N THR A 87 -6.41 29.42 14.11
CA THR A 87 -5.98 30.44 15.08
C THR A 87 -4.45 30.53 15.22
N TYR A 88 -3.72 29.51 14.73
CA TYR A 88 -2.26 29.51 14.67
C TYR A 88 -1.77 29.97 13.29
N PRO A 89 -0.57 30.55 13.19
CA PRO A 89 0.00 31.01 11.91
C PRO A 89 0.48 29.85 11.04
N MET A 90 -0.42 28.88 10.75
CA MET A 90 -0.13 27.72 9.93
C MET A 90 -1.01 27.66 8.70
N SER A 91 -0.40 27.63 7.52
CA SER A 91 -1.14 27.50 6.26
C SER A 91 -1.70 26.08 6.08
N ASN A 92 -2.84 25.97 5.37
CA ASN A 92 -3.46 24.69 5.06
C ASN A 92 -2.49 23.72 4.34
N GLY A 93 -1.62 24.24 3.47
CA GLY A 93 -0.62 23.43 2.78
C GLY A 93 0.42 22.84 3.74
N LYS A 94 0.88 23.59 4.73
CA LYS A 94 1.80 23.08 5.76
C LYS A 94 1.16 22.00 6.61
N TYR A 95 -0.13 22.15 6.94
CA TYR A 95 -0.89 21.12 7.65
C TYR A 95 -0.98 19.82 6.85
N ILE A 96 -1.44 19.89 5.61
CA ILE A 96 -1.58 18.72 4.73
C ILE A 96 -0.23 18.03 4.52
N PHE A 97 0.83 18.79 4.28
CA PHE A 97 2.18 18.25 4.11
C PHE A 97 2.69 17.55 5.38
N THR A 98 2.40 18.11 6.55
CA THR A 98 2.77 17.48 7.84
C THR A 98 2.03 16.17 8.06
N LYS A 99 0.73 16.15 7.75
CA LYS A 99 -0.08 14.91 7.77
C LYS A 99 0.50 13.85 6.84
N TRP A 100 0.81 14.24 5.61
CA TRP A 100 1.38 13.35 4.62
C TRP A 100 2.71 12.73 5.07
N ILE A 101 3.66 13.55 5.56
CA ILE A 101 4.93 13.06 6.09
C ILE A 101 4.70 12.15 7.32
N GLY A 102 3.79 12.52 8.21
CA GLY A 102 3.46 11.72 9.39
C GLY A 102 2.95 10.33 9.00
N LEU A 103 2.01 10.25 8.08
CA LEU A 103 1.48 8.99 7.56
C LEU A 103 2.55 8.17 6.85
N PHE A 104 3.32 8.81 5.94
CA PHE A 104 4.40 8.15 5.23
C PHE A 104 5.40 7.49 6.18
N ASN A 105 5.89 8.23 7.18
CA ASN A 105 6.87 7.69 8.14
C ASN A 105 6.29 6.57 9.00
N VAL A 106 5.03 6.66 9.42
CA VAL A 106 4.39 5.60 10.22
C VAL A 106 4.25 4.33 9.41
N PHE A 107 3.75 4.40 8.16
CA PHE A 107 3.62 3.21 7.31
C PHE A 107 4.97 2.67 6.84
N LEU A 108 5.97 3.53 6.62
CA LEU A 108 7.35 3.11 6.37
C LEU A 108 7.89 2.28 7.56
N PHE A 109 7.69 2.77 8.79
CA PHE A 109 8.11 2.06 9.99
C PHE A 109 7.41 0.70 10.12
N ILE A 110 6.09 0.63 9.89
CA ILE A 110 5.30 -0.63 9.94
C ILE A 110 5.83 -1.63 8.90
N THR A 111 6.07 -1.16 7.69
CA THR A 111 6.55 -2.02 6.59
C THR A 111 7.97 -2.53 6.87
N LEU A 112 8.86 -1.66 7.34
CA LEU A 112 10.21 -2.06 7.75
C LEU A 112 10.19 -3.07 8.90
N LEU A 113 9.31 -2.88 9.87
CA LEU A 113 9.13 -3.81 10.99
C LEU A 113 8.66 -5.19 10.49
N ALA A 114 7.69 -5.23 9.58
CA ALA A 114 7.21 -6.48 8.99
C ALA A 114 8.33 -7.20 8.21
N ILE A 115 9.08 -6.48 7.40
CA ILE A 115 10.21 -7.02 6.63
C ILE A 115 11.29 -7.55 7.57
N THR A 116 11.66 -6.79 8.60
CA THR A 116 12.71 -7.17 9.54
C THR A 116 12.34 -8.43 10.31
N LEU A 117 11.09 -8.52 10.80
CA LEU A 117 10.59 -9.72 11.47
C LEU A 117 10.57 -10.92 10.53
N SER A 118 10.12 -10.74 9.29
CA SER A 118 10.11 -11.79 8.28
C SER A 118 11.53 -12.28 7.95
N TYR A 119 12.48 -11.36 7.87
CA TYR A 119 13.90 -11.70 7.66
C TYR A 119 14.48 -12.50 8.82
N MET A 120 14.22 -12.05 10.06
CA MET A 120 14.68 -12.77 11.26
C MET A 120 14.07 -14.17 11.34
N MET A 121 12.78 -14.34 11.04
CA MET A 121 12.15 -15.66 11.03
C MET A 121 12.64 -16.50 9.84
N GLY A 122 12.81 -15.91 8.68
CA GLY A 122 13.29 -16.57 7.47
C GLY A 122 14.72 -17.10 7.58
N SER A 123 15.58 -16.46 8.39
CA SER A 123 16.94 -16.92 8.60
C SER A 123 17.02 -18.33 9.23
N PHE A 124 15.98 -18.75 9.94
CA PHE A 124 15.86 -20.12 10.48
C PHE A 124 15.47 -21.16 9.42
N PHE A 125 14.97 -20.74 8.26
CA PHE A 125 14.40 -21.61 7.23
C PHE A 125 15.04 -21.46 5.84
N GLY A 126 16.24 -20.93 5.73
CA GLY A 126 16.95 -20.83 4.45
C GLY A 126 17.18 -19.41 3.91
N GLY A 127 16.73 -18.41 4.64
CA GLY A 127 16.99 -17.00 4.34
C GLY A 127 16.01 -16.37 3.35
N ILE A 128 15.85 -15.05 3.47
CA ILE A 128 15.08 -14.21 2.54
C ILE A 128 16.06 -13.27 1.88
N SER A 129 16.12 -13.23 0.57
CA SER A 129 16.92 -12.24 -0.16
C SER A 129 16.11 -11.00 -0.48
N LEU A 130 16.55 -9.83 -0.01
CA LEU A 130 15.97 -8.54 -0.38
C LEU A 130 16.88 -7.87 -1.41
N ASN A 131 16.31 -7.43 -2.52
CA ASN A 131 17.05 -6.64 -3.51
C ASN A 131 16.73 -5.16 -3.41
N GLY A 132 17.66 -4.34 -3.90
CA GLY A 132 17.51 -2.89 -3.98
C GLY A 132 16.20 -2.45 -4.68
N PRO A 133 15.85 -3.01 -5.85
CA PRO A 133 14.59 -2.73 -6.53
C PRO A 133 13.33 -2.89 -5.66
N PHE A 134 13.31 -3.89 -4.76
CA PHE A 134 12.18 -4.10 -3.85
C PHE A 134 11.98 -2.97 -2.85
N ILE A 135 13.09 -2.40 -2.33
CA ILE A 135 13.04 -1.25 -1.43
C ILE A 135 12.50 -0.02 -2.15
N VAL A 136 12.99 0.23 -3.37
CA VAL A 136 12.50 1.35 -4.20
C VAL A 136 11.02 1.19 -4.50
N PHE A 137 10.58 -0.01 -4.83
CA PHE A 137 9.17 -0.33 -5.06
C PHE A 137 8.30 0.01 -3.84
N ILE A 138 8.71 -0.40 -2.63
CA ILE A 138 7.99 -0.07 -1.39
C ILE A 138 7.90 1.44 -1.19
N LEU A 139 8.98 2.18 -1.39
CA LEU A 139 8.98 3.63 -1.24
C LEU A 139 8.00 4.31 -2.20
N ILE A 140 7.98 3.90 -3.47
CA ILE A 140 7.04 4.44 -4.47
C ILE A 140 5.59 4.09 -4.10
N LEU A 141 5.33 2.85 -3.67
CA LEU A 141 4.02 2.42 -3.21
C LEU A 141 3.52 3.29 -2.03
N LEU A 142 4.36 3.49 -1.03
CA LEU A 142 4.04 4.31 0.14
C LEU A 142 3.77 5.76 -0.25
N LEU A 143 4.62 6.37 -1.10
CA LEU A 143 4.45 7.74 -1.59
C LEU A 143 3.13 7.91 -2.33
N LEU A 144 2.80 7.00 -3.22
CA LEU A 144 1.60 7.04 -4.04
C LEU A 144 0.34 6.91 -3.20
N PHE A 145 0.27 5.88 -2.35
CA PHE A 145 -0.95 5.63 -1.57
C PHE A 145 -1.13 6.56 -0.39
N THR A 146 -0.06 7.07 0.23
CA THR A 146 -0.18 8.15 1.23
C THR A 146 -0.70 9.44 0.59
N SER A 147 -0.26 9.77 -0.62
CA SER A 147 -0.79 10.93 -1.35
C SER A 147 -2.27 10.76 -1.70
N LEU A 148 -2.64 9.57 -2.19
CA LEU A 148 -4.02 9.25 -2.52
C LEU A 148 -4.92 9.24 -1.27
N SER A 149 -4.43 8.76 -0.13
CA SER A 149 -5.18 8.75 1.13
C SER A 149 -5.49 10.18 1.64
N ILE A 150 -4.54 11.10 1.50
CA ILE A 150 -4.75 12.51 1.81
C ILE A 150 -5.81 13.11 0.87
N PHE A 151 -5.72 12.82 -0.43
CA PHE A 151 -6.71 13.28 -1.41
C PHE A 151 -8.12 12.82 -1.05
N VAL A 152 -8.30 11.53 -0.76
CA VAL A 152 -9.58 10.96 -0.31
C VAL A 152 -10.06 11.61 1.00
N GLY A 153 -9.16 11.82 1.96
CA GLY A 153 -9.47 12.46 3.24
C GLY A 153 -9.91 13.93 3.09
N VAL A 154 -9.36 14.66 2.12
CA VAL A 154 -9.77 16.05 1.83
C VAL A 154 -11.20 16.10 1.28
N ILE A 155 -11.59 15.16 0.44
CA ILE A 155 -12.94 15.09 -0.15
C ILE A 155 -13.97 14.61 0.88
N ALA A 156 -13.57 13.77 1.82
CA ALA A 156 -14.45 13.16 2.80
C ALA A 156 -15.08 14.20 3.74
N LYS A 157 -16.38 14.04 4.03
CA LYS A 157 -17.12 14.95 4.93
C LYS A 157 -16.96 14.57 6.40
N ASN A 158 -16.91 13.27 6.70
CA ASN A 158 -16.78 12.70 8.04
C ASN A 158 -15.99 11.39 7.97
N ARG A 159 -15.70 10.78 9.12
CA ARG A 159 -14.90 9.53 9.21
C ARG A 159 -15.52 8.37 8.46
N LEU A 160 -16.83 8.18 8.56
CA LEU A 160 -17.55 7.09 7.85
C LEU A 160 -17.52 7.29 6.34
N HIS A 161 -17.71 8.53 5.88
CA HIS A 161 -17.59 8.86 4.46
C HIS A 161 -16.14 8.66 3.96
N ALA A 162 -15.13 9.00 4.76
CA ALA A 162 -13.73 8.75 4.44
C ALA A 162 -13.44 7.24 4.29
N LEU A 163 -13.97 6.42 5.22
CA LEU A 163 -13.84 4.97 5.16
C LEU A 163 -14.50 4.39 3.90
N ALA A 164 -15.75 4.82 3.61
CA ALA A 164 -16.47 4.35 2.43
C ALA A 164 -15.75 4.72 1.12
N LEU A 165 -15.26 5.96 1.00
CA LEU A 165 -14.49 6.40 -0.16
C LEU A 165 -13.17 5.64 -0.28
N ALA A 166 -12.46 5.44 0.82
CA ALA A 166 -11.19 4.70 0.84
C ALA A 166 -11.37 3.25 0.38
N LEU A 167 -12.40 2.56 0.89
CA LEU A 167 -12.75 1.21 0.47
C LEU A 167 -13.21 1.17 -0.99
N GLY A 168 -13.99 2.16 -1.44
CA GLY A 168 -14.41 2.29 -2.83
C GLY A 168 -13.22 2.45 -3.78
N VAL A 169 -12.29 3.35 -3.47
CA VAL A 169 -11.07 3.57 -4.27
C VAL A 169 -10.20 2.31 -4.25
N TRP A 170 -10.00 1.70 -3.08
CA TRP A 170 -9.22 0.47 -2.97
C TRP A 170 -9.84 -0.67 -3.79
N SER A 171 -11.14 -0.93 -3.63
CA SER A 171 -11.81 -2.00 -4.38
C SER A 171 -11.83 -1.75 -5.89
N MET A 172 -11.96 -0.51 -6.31
CA MET A 172 -11.89 -0.14 -7.73
C MET A 172 -10.53 -0.48 -8.33
N ILE A 173 -9.46 -0.12 -7.64
CA ILE A 173 -8.08 -0.33 -8.11
C ILE A 173 -7.67 -1.81 -8.03
N THR A 174 -8.02 -2.52 -6.94
CA THR A 174 -7.52 -3.88 -6.68
C THR A 174 -8.41 -4.98 -7.22
N LEU A 175 -9.74 -4.81 -7.17
CA LEU A 175 -10.68 -5.88 -7.48
C LEU A 175 -11.44 -5.61 -8.78
N ILE A 176 -12.15 -4.48 -8.86
CA ILE A 176 -13.13 -4.24 -9.93
C ILE A 176 -12.45 -4.22 -11.29
N LEU A 177 -11.34 -3.50 -11.44
CA LEU A 177 -10.61 -3.43 -12.71
C LEU A 177 -10.15 -4.82 -13.17
N SER A 178 -9.58 -5.62 -12.29
CA SER A 178 -9.08 -6.95 -12.62
C SER A 178 -10.22 -7.91 -12.99
N TYR A 179 -11.33 -7.91 -12.24
CA TYR A 179 -12.49 -8.74 -12.55
C TYR A 179 -13.22 -8.31 -13.83
N VAL A 180 -13.32 -7.02 -14.09
CA VAL A 180 -13.90 -6.50 -15.35
C VAL A 180 -13.07 -6.94 -16.54
N LEU A 181 -11.75 -6.84 -16.46
CA LEU A 181 -10.86 -7.31 -17.53
C LEU A 181 -11.00 -8.82 -17.78
N MET A 182 -11.08 -9.60 -16.71
CA MET A 182 -11.29 -11.04 -16.80
C MET A 182 -12.62 -11.37 -17.47
N ALA A 183 -13.72 -10.69 -17.08
CA ALA A 183 -15.04 -10.89 -17.67
C ALA A 183 -15.10 -10.46 -19.13
N VAL A 184 -14.55 -9.29 -19.45
CA VAL A 184 -14.50 -8.76 -20.84
C VAL A 184 -13.65 -9.67 -21.72
N GLY A 185 -12.56 -10.23 -21.20
CA GLY A 185 -11.67 -11.14 -21.94
C GLY A 185 -12.33 -12.42 -22.44
N THR A 186 -13.49 -12.80 -21.86
CA THR A 186 -14.26 -13.97 -22.36
C THR A 186 -15.13 -13.64 -23.58
N ILE A 187 -15.33 -12.36 -23.90
CA ILE A 187 -16.30 -11.90 -24.90
C ILE A 187 -15.61 -11.28 -26.11
N ILE A 188 -14.45 -10.61 -25.91
CA ILE A 188 -13.76 -9.85 -26.96
C ILE A 188 -12.67 -10.67 -27.65
N SER A 189 -12.27 -10.21 -28.84
CA SER A 189 -11.14 -10.80 -29.58
C SER A 189 -9.81 -10.57 -28.88
N GLU A 190 -8.85 -11.48 -29.11
CA GLU A 190 -7.52 -11.44 -28.49
C GLU A 190 -6.78 -10.10 -28.68
N ASN A 191 -6.87 -9.49 -29.86
CA ASN A 191 -6.24 -8.22 -30.16
C ASN A 191 -6.82 -7.06 -29.34
N LEU A 192 -8.14 -7.03 -29.17
CA LEU A 192 -8.81 -6.05 -28.33
C LEU A 192 -8.45 -6.27 -26.86
N LEU A 193 -8.41 -7.53 -26.41
CA LEU A 193 -8.02 -7.88 -25.05
C LEU A 193 -6.60 -7.39 -24.71
N LYS A 194 -5.64 -7.59 -25.58
CA LYS A 194 -4.26 -7.06 -25.43
C LYS A 194 -4.26 -5.54 -25.25
N THR A 195 -5.06 -4.82 -26.03
CA THR A 195 -5.17 -3.36 -25.91
C THR A 195 -5.78 -2.95 -24.56
N PHE A 196 -6.83 -3.63 -24.12
CA PHE A 196 -7.47 -3.35 -22.82
C PHE A 196 -6.56 -3.67 -21.64
N ILE A 197 -5.80 -4.77 -21.68
CA ILE A 197 -4.79 -5.11 -20.67
C ILE A 197 -3.70 -4.02 -20.61
N SER A 198 -3.16 -3.63 -21.77
CA SER A 198 -2.15 -2.56 -21.85
C SER A 198 -2.67 -1.24 -21.27
N LEU A 199 -3.89 -0.84 -21.62
CA LEU A 199 -4.54 0.35 -21.07
C LEU A 199 -4.73 0.24 -19.54
N SER A 200 -5.15 -0.92 -19.04
CA SER A 200 -5.34 -1.16 -17.63
C SER A 200 -4.04 -1.03 -16.85
N ILE A 201 -2.94 -1.57 -17.34
CA ILE A 201 -1.62 -1.45 -16.72
C ILE A 201 -1.23 0.02 -16.57
N HIS A 202 -1.52 0.86 -17.57
CA HIS A 202 -1.15 2.28 -17.52
C HIS A 202 -2.08 3.12 -16.62
N ILE A 203 -3.35 2.75 -16.51
CA ILE A 203 -4.34 3.49 -15.70
C ILE A 203 -4.31 3.04 -14.24
N ASN A 204 -4.09 1.75 -13.99
CA ASN A 204 -4.10 1.20 -12.64
C ASN A 204 -2.72 1.35 -11.98
N PRO A 205 -2.58 2.19 -10.94
CA PRO A 205 -1.29 2.43 -10.29
C PRO A 205 -0.71 1.16 -9.64
N LEU A 206 -1.52 0.19 -9.25
CA LEU A 206 -1.06 -1.08 -8.69
C LEU A 206 -0.46 -1.98 -9.77
N GLU A 207 -1.16 -2.13 -10.90
CA GLU A 207 -0.68 -2.94 -12.03
C GLU A 207 0.57 -2.30 -12.65
N TRP A 208 0.60 -0.97 -12.75
CA TRP A 208 1.78 -0.24 -13.20
C TRP A 208 3.00 -0.51 -12.30
N LEU A 209 2.82 -0.46 -10.97
CA LEU A 209 3.88 -0.76 -10.01
C LEU A 209 4.34 -2.22 -10.11
N ARG A 210 3.39 -3.17 -10.21
CA ARG A 210 3.69 -4.60 -10.36
C ARG A 210 4.48 -4.85 -11.62
N PHE A 211 4.00 -4.35 -12.75
CA PHE A 211 4.65 -4.50 -14.06
C PHE A 211 6.06 -3.91 -14.06
N SER A 212 6.20 -2.68 -13.58
CA SER A 212 7.49 -2.00 -13.48
C SER A 212 8.49 -2.81 -12.65
N TYR A 213 8.07 -3.37 -11.52
CA TYR A 213 8.95 -4.20 -10.68
C TYR A 213 9.46 -5.43 -11.43
N PHE A 214 8.59 -6.18 -12.10
CA PHE A 214 8.99 -7.38 -12.83
C PHE A 214 9.88 -7.08 -14.04
N VAL A 215 9.67 -5.97 -14.72
CA VAL A 215 10.55 -5.51 -15.81
C VAL A 215 11.94 -5.12 -15.27
N PHE A 216 12.01 -4.37 -14.17
CA PHE A 216 13.28 -3.95 -13.59
C PHE A 216 14.09 -5.10 -12.95
N THR A 217 13.46 -6.20 -12.62
CA THR A 217 14.12 -7.37 -12.02
C THR A 217 14.38 -8.49 -13.01
N ASP A 218 14.19 -8.26 -14.33
CA ASP A 218 14.30 -9.27 -15.40
C ASP A 218 13.42 -10.52 -15.18
N GLN A 219 12.33 -10.37 -14.45
CA GLN A 219 11.40 -11.44 -14.10
C GLN A 219 10.11 -11.38 -14.93
N SER A 220 10.20 -10.84 -16.14
CA SER A 220 9.06 -10.70 -17.08
C SER A 220 8.35 -12.04 -17.37
N ALA A 221 9.06 -13.16 -17.25
CA ALA A 221 8.47 -14.50 -17.40
C ALA A 221 7.31 -14.80 -16.42
N VAL A 222 7.25 -14.09 -15.28
CA VAL A 222 6.14 -14.22 -14.31
C VAL A 222 4.85 -13.56 -14.80
N LEU A 223 4.97 -12.63 -15.77
CA LEU A 223 3.82 -11.94 -16.37
C LEU A 223 3.12 -12.76 -17.46
N GLY A 224 3.66 -13.92 -17.80
CA GLY A 224 3.17 -14.76 -18.90
C GLY A 224 3.84 -14.46 -20.25
N PRO A 225 3.61 -15.31 -21.26
CA PRO A 225 4.13 -15.07 -22.60
C PRO A 225 3.50 -13.79 -23.17
N ALA A 226 4.37 -12.91 -23.70
CA ALA A 226 3.99 -11.66 -24.32
C ALA A 226 3.19 -11.87 -25.62
#